data_6557ac8612f5633bb5937c79caae20fb
#
_entry.id   6557ac8612f5633bb5937c79caae20fb
#
_cell.length_a   1.000
_cell.length_b   1.000
_cell.length_c   1.000
_cell.angle_alpha   90.00
_cell.angle_beta   90.00
_cell.angle_gamma   90.00
#
_symmetry.space_group_name_H-M   'P 1'
#
loop_
_entity.id
_entity.type
_entity.pdbx_description
1 polymer ?
#
loop_
_entity_poly.entity_id
_entity_poly.type
_entity_poly.pdbx_seq_one_letter_code
_entity_poly.pdbx_strand_id
1 'polypeptide(L)'
;MSTQTLERPTPTAASMADNVGEVTEILKLLSAPARLLAVCHLVDGEKSVGALAELTGSKPTTLSQHLALLRAHGLVSTRRDGTTIYYTLASDEIAGLIAYLHKAWCKA
;
A
#
# COMPACT_ATOMS: atom_id res chain seq x y z
N MET A 1 20.25 17.82 24.14
CA MET A 1 19.38 17.07 23.91
C MET A 1 19.70 15.78 23.45
N SER A 2 19.87 14.96 24.21
CA SER A 2 20.29 13.66 23.86
C SER A 2 19.23 12.82 23.26
N THR A 3 18.01 13.17 23.46
CA THR A 3 16.99 12.30 22.95
C THR A 3 16.93 12.30 21.47
N GLN A 4 17.53 13.32 20.83
CA GLN A 4 17.47 13.33 19.43
C GLN A 4 18.26 12.31 18.77
N THR A 5 19.23 11.74 19.42
CA THR A 5 20.04 10.71 18.80
C THR A 5 19.27 9.43 18.65
N LEU A 6 18.21 9.23 19.44
CA LEU A 6 17.44 8.00 19.39
C LEU A 6 16.16 8.16 18.64
N GLU A 7 15.80 9.35 18.24
CA GLU A 7 14.53 9.59 17.58
C GLU A 7 14.77 10.03 16.17
N ARG A 8 13.79 9.82 15.33
CA ARG A 8 13.88 10.31 13.98
C ARG A 8 13.87 11.82 13.98
N PRO A 9 14.62 12.46 13.07
CA PRO A 9 14.59 13.90 12.95
C PRO A 9 13.19 14.37 12.61
N THR A 10 12.88 15.59 13.01
CA THR A 10 11.61 16.20 12.62
C THR A 10 11.60 16.38 11.10
N PRO A 11 10.53 15.98 10.42
CA PRO A 11 10.48 16.13 8.97
C PRO A 11 10.52 17.59 8.55
N THR A 12 11.24 17.87 7.49
CA THR A 12 11.33 19.19 6.92
C THR A 12 11.14 19.08 5.42
N ALA A 13 10.95 20.20 4.75
CA ALA A 13 10.84 20.22 3.30
C ALA A 13 12.12 19.67 2.67
N ALA A 14 13.27 19.95 3.25
CA ALA A 14 14.52 19.43 2.71
C ALA A 14 14.59 17.91 2.83
N SER A 15 14.11 17.36 3.96
CA SER A 15 14.07 15.91 4.12
C SER A 15 13.13 15.27 3.12
N MET A 16 12.00 15.90 2.86
CA MET A 16 11.06 15.39 1.87
C MET A 16 11.68 15.44 0.47
N ALA A 17 12.48 16.46 0.17
CA ALA A 17 13.12 16.56 -1.13
C ALA A 17 13.99 15.35 -1.43
N ASP A 18 14.64 14.76 -0.42
CA ASP A 18 15.44 13.58 -0.60
C ASP A 18 14.62 12.35 -0.96
N ASN A 19 13.34 12.35 -0.63
CA ASN A 19 12.48 11.20 -0.83
C ASN A 19 11.35 11.45 -1.83
N VAL A 20 11.32 12.63 -2.43
CA VAL A 20 10.18 13.01 -3.25
C VAL A 20 9.99 12.10 -4.45
N GLY A 21 11.07 11.60 -5.02
CA GLY A 21 10.96 10.69 -6.17
C GLY A 21 10.24 9.40 -5.81
N GLU A 22 10.60 8.82 -4.67
CA GLU A 22 9.96 7.60 -4.21
C GLU A 22 8.50 7.85 -3.86
N VAL A 23 8.23 8.94 -3.16
CA VAL A 23 6.86 9.26 -2.73
C VAL A 23 5.96 9.53 -3.93
N THR A 24 6.47 10.24 -4.94
CA THR A 24 5.65 10.52 -6.12
C THR A 24 5.38 9.25 -6.92
N GLU A 25 6.31 8.29 -6.95
CA GLU A 25 6.06 7.02 -7.61
C GLU A 25 4.93 6.27 -6.89
N ILE A 26 4.95 6.27 -5.57
CA ILE A 26 3.89 5.65 -4.78
C ILE A 26 2.54 6.30 -5.10
N LEU A 27 2.50 7.63 -5.13
CA LEU A 27 1.26 8.34 -5.39
C LEU A 27 0.76 8.10 -6.80
N LYS A 28 1.66 7.97 -7.78
CA LYS A 28 1.25 7.64 -9.14
C LYS A 28 0.62 6.26 -9.20
N LEU A 29 1.19 5.30 -8.51
CA LEU A 29 0.62 3.95 -8.49
C LEU A 29 -0.76 3.95 -7.86
N LEU A 30 -0.95 4.74 -6.82
CA LEU A 30 -2.22 4.82 -6.13
C LEU A 30 -3.25 5.68 -6.84
N SER A 31 -2.85 6.41 -7.89
CA SER A 31 -3.80 7.25 -8.60
C SER A 31 -4.74 6.46 -9.51
N ALA A 32 -4.48 5.19 -9.72
CA ALA A 32 -5.38 4.33 -10.49
C ALA A 32 -6.46 3.76 -9.57
N PRO A 33 -7.74 3.96 -9.87
CA PRO A 33 -8.82 3.56 -8.95
C PRO A 33 -8.77 2.10 -8.55
N ALA A 34 -8.48 1.20 -9.48
CA ALA A 34 -8.45 -0.23 -9.17
C ALA A 34 -7.33 -0.56 -8.20
N ARG A 35 -6.17 0.06 -8.34
CA ARG A 35 -5.05 -0.18 -7.43
C ARG A 35 -5.31 0.40 -6.06
N LEU A 36 -5.86 1.62 -6.01
CA LEU A 36 -6.18 2.25 -4.73
C LEU A 36 -7.23 1.41 -3.98
N LEU A 37 -8.24 0.95 -4.69
CA LEU A 37 -9.29 0.15 -4.06
C LEU A 37 -8.71 -1.15 -3.51
N ALA A 38 -7.82 -1.80 -4.25
CA ALA A 38 -7.21 -3.05 -3.80
C ALA A 38 -6.41 -2.84 -2.50
N VAL A 39 -5.57 -1.80 -2.43
CA VAL A 39 -4.79 -1.59 -1.20
C VAL A 39 -5.67 -1.17 -0.03
N CYS A 40 -6.77 -0.47 -0.28
CA CYS A 40 -7.69 -0.13 0.80
C CYS A 40 -8.29 -1.39 1.43
N HIS A 41 -8.56 -2.41 0.64
CA HIS A 41 -9.07 -3.66 1.18
C HIS A 41 -8.02 -4.45 1.96
N LEU A 42 -6.75 -4.08 1.88
CA LEU A 42 -5.70 -4.74 2.64
C LEU A 42 -5.45 -4.06 4.00
N VAL A 43 -6.15 -2.99 4.31
CA VAL A 43 -5.94 -2.26 5.56
C VAL A 43 -6.22 -3.15 6.77
N ASP A 44 -7.24 -3.99 6.70
CA ASP A 44 -7.64 -4.81 7.83
C ASP A 44 -7.07 -6.22 7.80
N GLY A 45 -6.15 -6.50 6.90
CA GLY A 45 -5.48 -7.80 6.90
C GLY A 45 -5.21 -8.33 5.53
N GLU A 46 -4.53 -9.48 5.48
CA GLU A 46 -4.15 -10.08 4.21
C GLU A 46 -5.34 -10.65 3.47
N LYS A 47 -5.24 -10.67 2.15
CA LYS A 47 -6.28 -11.21 1.30
C LYS A 47 -5.67 -11.85 0.05
N SER A 48 -6.32 -12.88 -0.44
CA SER A 48 -5.90 -13.51 -1.69
C SER A 48 -6.37 -12.70 -2.89
N VAL A 49 -5.82 -12.99 -4.05
CA VAL A 49 -6.26 -12.35 -5.30
C VAL A 49 -7.74 -12.61 -5.52
N GLY A 50 -8.21 -13.83 -5.26
CA GLY A 50 -9.63 -14.15 -5.45
C GLY A 50 -10.53 -13.31 -4.56
N ALA A 51 -10.15 -13.16 -3.29
CA ALA A 51 -10.94 -12.35 -2.37
C ALA A 51 -10.92 -10.88 -2.79
N LEU A 52 -9.75 -10.36 -3.18
CA LEU A 52 -9.66 -8.98 -3.64
C LEU A 52 -10.44 -8.75 -4.91
N ALA A 53 -10.45 -9.71 -5.82
CA ALA A 53 -11.21 -9.60 -7.06
C ALA A 53 -12.69 -9.48 -6.77
N GLU A 54 -13.19 -10.28 -5.83
CA GLU A 54 -14.58 -10.20 -5.45
C GLU A 54 -14.91 -8.86 -4.80
N LEU A 55 -14.07 -8.41 -3.89
CA LEU A 55 -14.32 -7.18 -3.16
C LEU A 55 -14.23 -5.94 -4.05
N THR A 56 -13.36 -5.95 -5.05
CA THR A 56 -13.17 -4.79 -5.91
C THR A 56 -13.99 -4.84 -7.18
N GLY A 57 -14.58 -5.98 -7.49
CA GLY A 57 -15.30 -6.15 -8.74
C GLY A 57 -14.40 -6.26 -9.95
N SER A 58 -13.10 -6.47 -9.75
CA SER A 58 -12.14 -6.57 -10.85
C SER A 58 -12.01 -8.00 -11.31
N LYS A 59 -11.64 -8.18 -12.57
CA LYS A 59 -11.31 -9.51 -13.06
C LYS A 59 -10.01 -9.98 -12.41
N PRO A 60 -9.92 -11.25 -12.02
CA PRO A 60 -8.69 -11.72 -11.35
C PRO A 60 -7.42 -11.52 -12.15
N THR A 61 -7.46 -11.69 -13.47
CA THR A 61 -6.28 -11.50 -14.30
C THR A 61 -5.83 -10.05 -14.31
N THR A 62 -6.76 -9.11 -14.43
CA THR A 62 -6.45 -7.70 -14.40
C THR A 62 -5.91 -7.29 -13.03
N LEU A 63 -6.55 -7.79 -11.97
CA LEU A 63 -6.14 -7.47 -10.62
C LEU A 63 -4.75 -8.03 -10.32
N SER A 64 -4.44 -9.23 -10.83
CA SER A 64 -3.11 -9.80 -10.66
C SER A 64 -2.04 -8.91 -11.27
N GLN A 65 -2.32 -8.29 -12.41
CA GLN A 65 -1.37 -7.35 -13.02
C GLN A 65 -1.18 -6.11 -12.17
N HIS A 66 -2.26 -5.58 -11.62
CA HIS A 66 -2.17 -4.43 -10.71
C HIS A 66 -1.38 -4.77 -9.45
N LEU A 67 -1.62 -5.95 -8.89
CA LEU A 67 -0.92 -6.38 -7.68
C LEU A 67 0.57 -6.64 -7.95
N ALA A 68 0.89 -7.17 -9.14
CA ALA A 68 2.29 -7.39 -9.52
C ALA A 68 3.03 -6.06 -9.60
N LEU A 69 2.39 -5.03 -10.14
CA LEU A 69 2.98 -3.71 -10.24
C LEU A 69 3.19 -3.11 -8.84
N LEU A 70 2.19 -3.21 -7.98
CA LEU A 70 2.30 -2.73 -6.60
C LEU A 70 3.40 -3.45 -5.84
N ARG A 71 3.54 -4.75 -6.07
CA ARG A 71 4.57 -5.54 -5.42
C ARG A 71 5.96 -5.15 -5.91
N ALA A 72 6.11 -4.93 -7.21
CA ALA A 72 7.39 -4.54 -7.79
C ALA A 72 7.90 -3.22 -7.23
N HIS A 73 7.00 -2.35 -6.83
CA HIS A 73 7.35 -1.05 -6.26
C HIS A 73 7.28 -1.03 -4.73
N GLY A 74 7.11 -2.18 -4.11
CA GLY A 74 7.22 -2.29 -2.65
C GLY A 74 6.02 -1.83 -1.86
N LEU A 75 4.84 -1.70 -2.49
CA LEU A 75 3.65 -1.31 -1.75
C LEU A 75 2.95 -2.48 -1.10
N VAL A 76 3.07 -3.67 -1.68
CA VAL A 76 2.47 -4.87 -1.11
C VAL A 76 3.52 -5.97 -1.07
N SER A 77 3.34 -6.91 -0.15
CA SER A 77 4.15 -8.10 -0.06
C SER A 77 3.25 -9.32 -0.07
N THR A 78 3.83 -10.49 -0.29
CA THR A 78 3.06 -11.72 -0.46
C THR A 78 3.58 -12.82 0.42
N ARG A 79 2.69 -13.76 0.74
CA ARG A 79 3.09 -15.06 1.27
C ARG A 79 2.29 -16.11 0.54
N ARG A 80 2.86 -17.30 0.47
CA ARG A 80 2.20 -18.43 -0.21
C ARG A 80 1.74 -19.45 0.82
N ASP A 81 0.54 -19.98 0.60
CA ASP A 81 0.04 -21.08 1.41
C ASP A 81 -0.57 -22.07 0.40
N GLY A 82 0.16 -23.12 0.10
CA GLY A 82 -0.23 -24.06 -0.96
C GLY A 82 -0.20 -23.36 -2.31
N THR A 83 -1.32 -23.37 -3.01
CA THR A 83 -1.43 -22.70 -4.30
C THR A 83 -1.99 -21.30 -4.18
N THR A 84 -2.31 -20.86 -2.97
CA THR A 84 -2.90 -19.54 -2.76
C THR A 84 -1.83 -18.54 -2.38
N ILE A 85 -1.87 -17.37 -3.01
CA ILE A 85 -0.97 -16.26 -2.66
C ILE A 85 -1.79 -15.19 -1.97
N TYR A 86 -1.32 -14.79 -0.79
CA TYR A 86 -1.96 -13.74 0.00
C TYR A 86 -1.13 -12.48 -0.05
N TYR A 87 -1.81 -11.34 -0.12
CA TYR A 87 -1.19 -10.03 -0.21
C TYR A 87 -1.42 -9.23 1.07
N THR A 88 -0.42 -8.46 1.48
CA THR A 88 -0.53 -7.53 2.61
C THR A 88 0.13 -6.22 2.22
N LEU A 89 -0.16 -5.15 2.98
CA LEU A 89 0.58 -3.90 2.80
C LEU A 89 2.00 -4.11 3.29
N ALA A 90 2.98 -3.60 2.53
CA ALA A 90 4.37 -4.02 2.70
C ALA A 90 5.10 -3.38 3.87
N SER A 91 4.69 -2.19 4.29
CA SER A 91 5.42 -1.46 5.34
C SER A 91 4.46 -0.68 6.20
N ASP A 92 4.95 -0.26 7.37
CA ASP A 92 4.15 0.56 8.26
C ASP A 92 3.84 1.91 7.64
N GLU A 93 4.76 2.45 6.83
CA GLU A 93 4.53 3.73 6.16
C GLU A 93 3.39 3.61 5.15
N ILE A 94 3.39 2.57 4.34
CA ILE A 94 2.32 2.34 3.37
C ILE A 94 1.02 2.05 4.12
N ALA A 95 1.06 1.20 5.13
CA ALA A 95 -0.14 0.87 5.90
C ALA A 95 -0.73 2.13 6.55
N GLY A 96 0.11 3.00 7.07
CA GLY A 96 -0.35 4.24 7.69
C GLY A 96 -0.99 5.19 6.69
N LEU A 97 -0.39 5.32 5.51
CA LEU A 97 -0.96 6.17 4.46
C LEU A 97 -2.33 5.66 4.04
N ILE A 98 -2.43 4.37 3.74
CA ILE A 98 -3.68 3.79 3.27
C ILE A 98 -4.74 3.79 4.37
N ALA A 99 -4.34 3.51 5.62
CA ALA A 99 -5.27 3.55 6.74
C ALA A 99 -5.86 4.95 6.93
N TYR A 100 -5.03 5.98 6.74
CA TYR A 100 -5.54 7.35 6.84
C TYR A 100 -6.56 7.65 5.75
N LEU A 101 -6.25 7.28 4.51
CA LEU A 101 -7.18 7.49 3.40
C LEU A 101 -8.48 6.71 3.64
N HIS A 102 -8.36 5.48 4.10
CA HIS A 102 -9.54 4.66 4.39
C HIS A 102 -10.38 5.31 5.48
N LYS A 103 -9.77 5.75 6.56
CA LYS A 103 -10.48 6.38 7.65
C LYS A 103 -11.16 7.67 7.22
N ALA A 104 -10.52 8.44 6.38
CA ALA A 104 -11.02 9.75 5.97
C ALA A 104 -12.16 9.66 4.96
N TRP A 105 -12.11 8.69 4.05
CA TRP A 105 -13.06 8.62 2.94
C TRP A 105 -13.93 7.38 2.87
N CYS A 106 -13.57 6.30 3.57
CA CYS A 106 -14.38 5.10 3.53
C CYS A 106 -15.25 5.02 4.78
N LYS A 107 -16.27 5.84 4.84
CA LYS A 107 -17.12 5.87 6.02
C LYS A 107 -18.28 4.92 5.84
N ALA A 108 -18.64 4.26 6.91
CA ALA A 108 -19.77 3.34 6.89
C ALA A 108 -21.08 4.10 6.85
#